data_e5c88ccd9a220dce344321454057ce96
#
_entry.id   e5c88ccd9a220dce344321454057ce96
#
_cell.length_a   1.000
_cell.length_b   1.000
_cell.length_c   1.000
_cell.angle_alpha   90.00
_cell.angle_beta   90.00
_cell.angle_gamma   90.00
#
_symmetry.space_group_name_H-M   'P 1'
#
loop_
_entity.id
_entity.type
_entity.pdbx_description
1 polymer ?
#
loop_
_entity_poly.entity_id
_entity_poly.type
_entity_poly.pdbx_seq_one_letter_code
_entity_poly.pdbx_strand_id
1 'polypeptide(L)'
;ALHLEWDDRTKSIPGDNTAKSIADEDLAEDAVAVQFPARIPDGMEKPYFLMGDNSRPVNLWHWSSGSTEEAEKTVLEDARGIANRTAREDNAGLTGKGSYKDGTWRVVLTRPLKTADAENDLQFEEGRFVPVAFFAWDGSNSEADTRHAITTWYWLLMKPAANATPMLTGIAVALLIFGLLVWWGRNAAANKEENP
;
A
#
# COMPACT_ATOMS: atom_id res chain seq x y z
N ALA A 1 2.94 -4.82 1.45
CA ALA A 1 2.24 -5.02 0.18
C ALA A 1 0.95 -4.22 0.17
N LEU A 2 0.58 -3.71 -1.00
CA LEU A 2 -0.71 -3.11 -1.31
C LEU A 2 -1.45 -4.04 -2.27
N HIS A 3 -2.72 -4.30 -2.00
CA HIS A 3 -3.61 -4.99 -2.90
C HIS A 3 -4.61 -3.97 -3.45
N LEU A 4 -4.62 -3.83 -4.77
CA LEU A 4 -5.51 -2.94 -5.51
C LEU A 4 -6.49 -3.81 -6.28
N GLU A 5 -7.76 -3.44 -6.26
CA GLU A 5 -8.81 -4.13 -7.01
C GLU A 5 -9.75 -3.08 -7.61
N TRP A 6 -10.05 -3.22 -8.90
CA TRP A 6 -11.01 -2.36 -9.58
C TRP A 6 -11.76 -3.14 -10.67
N ASP A 7 -12.98 -2.73 -10.90
CA ASP A 7 -13.78 -3.26 -11.99
C ASP A 7 -13.36 -2.61 -13.30
N ASP A 8 -13.16 -3.46 -14.29
CA ASP A 8 -12.82 -3.08 -15.64
C ASP A 8 -13.51 -4.06 -16.60
N ARG A 9 -14.29 -3.55 -17.53
CA ARG A 9 -15.05 -4.39 -18.47
C ARG A 9 -14.19 -5.05 -19.53
N THR A 10 -12.98 -4.54 -19.72
CA THR A 10 -12.05 -4.94 -20.76
C THR A 10 -10.71 -5.32 -20.12
N LYS A 11 -10.02 -6.22 -20.74
CA LYS A 11 -8.60 -6.47 -20.48
C LYS A 11 -7.82 -5.88 -21.63
N SER A 12 -7.26 -4.69 -21.42
CA SER A 12 -6.57 -3.95 -22.46
C SER A 12 -5.10 -4.33 -22.52
N ILE A 13 -4.78 -5.17 -23.50
CA ILE A 13 -3.42 -5.59 -23.81
C ILE A 13 -3.15 -5.24 -25.28
N PRO A 14 -2.40 -4.18 -25.57
CA PRO A 14 -2.04 -3.81 -26.94
C PRO A 14 -1.45 -4.99 -27.71
N GLY A 15 -1.93 -5.17 -28.95
CA GLY A 15 -1.56 -6.31 -29.79
C GLY A 15 -2.43 -7.56 -29.60
N ASP A 16 -3.26 -7.65 -28.57
CA ASP A 16 -4.24 -8.74 -28.40
C ASP A 16 -5.47 -8.46 -29.29
N ASN A 17 -5.72 -9.37 -30.26
CA ASN A 17 -6.86 -9.24 -31.18
C ASN A 17 -8.23 -9.37 -30.51
N THR A 18 -8.30 -9.81 -29.26
CA THR A 18 -9.53 -9.91 -28.47
C THR A 18 -9.84 -8.62 -27.71
N ALA A 19 -8.83 -7.79 -27.45
CA ALA A 19 -8.98 -6.48 -26.83
C ALA A 19 -9.45 -5.47 -27.90
N LYS A 20 -10.46 -4.68 -27.56
CA LYS A 20 -11.01 -3.64 -28.43
C LYS A 20 -10.96 -2.30 -27.72
N SER A 21 -10.48 -1.28 -28.43
CA SER A 21 -10.68 0.09 -28.00
C SER A 21 -12.16 0.46 -28.08
N ILE A 22 -12.68 1.13 -27.08
CA ILE A 22 -14.02 1.73 -27.07
C ILE A 22 -13.96 3.12 -27.73
N ALA A 23 -12.81 3.76 -27.64
CA ALA A 23 -12.50 4.99 -28.36
C ALA A 23 -12.08 4.69 -29.81
N ASP A 24 -12.28 5.66 -30.71
CA ASP A 24 -11.78 5.59 -32.09
C ASP A 24 -10.25 5.86 -32.16
N GLU A 25 -9.51 5.42 -31.18
CA GLU A 25 -8.07 5.58 -31.03
C GLU A 25 -7.41 4.23 -30.73
N ASP A 26 -6.08 4.19 -30.74
CA ASP A 26 -5.33 2.96 -30.45
C ASP A 26 -5.57 2.49 -29.02
N LEU A 27 -5.62 1.16 -28.86
CA LEU A 27 -5.69 0.53 -27.54
C LEU A 27 -4.42 0.84 -26.74
N ALA A 28 -4.58 1.35 -25.52
CA ALA A 28 -3.48 1.52 -24.56
C ALA A 28 -3.43 0.35 -23.56
N GLU A 29 -2.45 0.36 -22.66
CA GLU A 29 -2.34 -0.60 -21.55
C GLU A 29 -3.29 -0.22 -20.41
N ASP A 30 -3.90 -1.20 -19.75
CA ASP A 30 -4.51 -0.96 -18.45
C ASP A 30 -3.40 -0.72 -17.43
N ALA A 31 -3.54 0.31 -16.61
CA ALA A 31 -2.52 0.65 -15.65
C ALA A 31 -3.10 1.24 -14.36
N VAL A 32 -2.32 1.13 -13.29
CA VAL A 32 -2.62 1.75 -12.00
C VAL A 32 -1.35 2.29 -11.37
N ALA A 33 -1.44 3.44 -10.72
CA ALA A 33 -0.34 3.92 -9.90
C ALA A 33 -0.81 4.34 -8.51
N VAL A 34 0.05 4.10 -7.52
CA VAL A 34 -0.13 4.57 -6.15
C VAL A 34 0.88 5.65 -5.88
N GLN A 35 0.38 6.82 -5.54
CA GLN A 35 1.19 8.00 -5.26
C GLN A 35 1.39 8.18 -3.77
N PHE A 36 2.63 8.39 -3.37
CA PHE A 36 3.03 8.76 -2.02
C PHE A 36 3.88 10.04 -2.04
N PRO A 37 3.86 10.88 -0.99
CA PRO A 37 4.87 11.91 -0.85
C PRO A 37 6.25 11.24 -0.70
N ALA A 38 7.29 11.79 -1.31
CA ALA A 38 8.66 11.27 -1.14
C ALA A 38 9.11 11.35 0.33
N ARG A 39 8.54 12.29 1.10
CA ARG A 39 8.72 12.42 2.55
C ARG A 39 7.38 12.66 3.23
N ILE A 40 7.15 12.06 4.40
CA ILE A 40 5.93 12.32 5.18
C ILE A 40 5.93 13.80 5.58
N PRO A 41 4.88 14.56 5.23
CA PRO A 41 4.81 15.97 5.58
C PRO A 41 4.80 16.20 7.09
N ASP A 42 5.50 17.23 7.54
CA ASP A 42 5.41 17.73 8.91
C ASP A 42 4.15 18.61 9.04
N GLY A 43 3.04 18.00 9.42
CA GLY A 43 1.76 18.67 9.55
C GLY A 43 0.73 18.25 8.50
N MET A 44 -0.19 19.16 8.16
CA MET A 44 -1.35 18.85 7.30
C MET A 44 -1.11 19.16 5.81
N GLU A 45 -0.04 19.85 5.47
CA GLU A 45 0.27 20.17 4.09
C GLU A 45 0.70 18.93 3.31
N LYS A 46 0.07 18.70 2.17
CA LYS A 46 0.36 17.58 1.28
C LYS A 46 0.96 18.11 -0.03
N PRO A 47 1.71 17.28 -0.77
CA PRO A 47 2.08 17.62 -2.14
C PRO A 47 0.85 17.93 -2.99
N TYR A 48 1.04 18.63 -4.10
CA TYR A 48 -0.04 18.80 -5.06
C TYR A 48 -0.52 17.42 -5.57
N PHE A 49 -1.82 17.21 -5.63
CA PHE A 49 -2.38 15.88 -5.90
C PHE A 49 -2.07 15.37 -7.31
N LEU A 50 -1.83 16.28 -8.28
CA LEU A 50 -1.38 15.92 -9.63
C LEU A 50 0.14 15.74 -9.66
N MET A 51 0.63 14.65 -9.05
CA MET A 51 2.03 14.21 -9.08
C MET A 51 3.01 15.21 -8.45
N GLY A 52 2.60 15.87 -7.37
CA GLY A 52 3.47 16.73 -6.59
C GLY A 52 3.85 18.05 -7.24
N ASP A 53 4.89 18.67 -6.73
CA ASP A 53 5.51 19.90 -7.22
C ASP A 53 7.01 19.90 -6.91
N ASN A 54 7.74 20.94 -7.34
CA ASN A 54 9.20 21.03 -7.14
C ASN A 54 9.63 21.05 -5.67
N SER A 55 8.80 21.59 -4.79
CA SER A 55 9.07 21.69 -3.35
C SER A 55 8.66 20.43 -2.59
N ARG A 56 7.67 19.71 -3.10
CA ARG A 56 7.09 18.52 -2.50
C ARG A 56 6.95 17.41 -3.54
N PRO A 57 8.06 16.71 -3.85
CA PRO A 57 8.05 15.61 -4.80
C PRO A 57 7.28 14.41 -4.26
N VAL A 58 6.88 13.55 -5.18
CA VAL A 58 6.16 12.31 -4.88
C VAL A 58 6.83 11.12 -5.58
N ASN A 59 6.61 9.93 -5.02
CA ASN A 59 6.91 8.66 -5.66
C ASN A 59 5.61 8.06 -6.21
N LEU A 60 5.66 7.49 -7.41
CA LEU A 60 4.59 6.68 -7.97
C LEU A 60 5.05 5.24 -8.08
N TRP A 61 4.26 4.33 -7.55
CA TRP A 61 4.38 2.89 -7.76
C TRP A 61 3.45 2.54 -8.90
N HIS A 62 4.00 2.49 -10.09
CA HIS A 62 3.24 2.34 -11.33
C HIS A 62 3.32 0.89 -11.81
N TRP A 63 2.18 0.29 -12.08
CA TRP A 63 2.04 -1.00 -12.71
C TRP A 63 1.23 -0.84 -14.00
N SER A 64 1.64 -1.54 -15.07
CA SER A 64 0.88 -1.64 -16.32
C SER A 64 0.75 -3.08 -16.79
N SER A 65 -0.32 -3.36 -17.53
CA SER A 65 -0.66 -4.71 -18.02
C SER A 65 0.31 -5.24 -19.06
N GLY A 66 1.11 -4.37 -19.67
CA GLY A 66 1.98 -4.71 -20.78
C GLY A 66 1.23 -4.90 -22.10
N SER A 67 1.91 -5.49 -23.06
CA SER A 67 1.40 -5.77 -24.40
C SER A 67 1.63 -7.23 -24.78
N THR A 68 1.25 -7.63 -26.00
CA THR A 68 1.60 -8.98 -26.52
C THR A 68 3.10 -9.17 -26.75
N GLU A 69 3.85 -8.08 -26.87
CA GLU A 69 5.31 -8.10 -27.06
C GLU A 69 6.07 -7.89 -25.74
N GLU A 70 5.48 -7.22 -24.78
CA GLU A 70 6.09 -6.87 -23.49
C GLU A 70 5.22 -7.34 -22.33
N ALA A 71 5.82 -8.02 -21.37
CA ALA A 71 5.14 -8.45 -20.15
C ALA A 71 4.69 -7.24 -19.31
N GLU A 72 3.78 -7.48 -18.35
CA GLU A 72 3.43 -6.49 -17.34
C GLU A 72 4.66 -5.84 -16.70
N LYS A 73 4.60 -4.55 -16.43
CA LYS A 73 5.71 -3.77 -15.88
C LYS A 73 5.36 -3.17 -14.53
N THR A 74 6.36 -3.04 -13.69
CA THR A 74 6.25 -2.28 -12.45
C THR A 74 7.45 -1.35 -12.36
N VAL A 75 7.18 -0.06 -12.22
CA VAL A 75 8.20 0.99 -12.25
C VAL A 75 8.00 1.93 -11.05
N LEU A 76 9.09 2.25 -10.37
CA LEU A 76 9.14 3.36 -9.43
C LEU A 76 9.43 4.64 -10.21
N GLU A 77 8.59 5.64 -10.07
CA GLU A 77 8.78 6.93 -10.72
C GLU A 77 8.89 8.03 -9.67
N ASP A 78 9.76 9.00 -9.92
CA ASP A 78 9.80 10.26 -9.20
C ASP A 78 9.03 11.32 -9.99
N ALA A 79 8.20 12.10 -9.29
CA ALA A 79 7.46 13.17 -9.94
C ALA A 79 7.51 14.48 -9.14
N ARG A 80 7.57 15.58 -9.90
CA ARG A 80 7.54 16.96 -9.43
C ARG A 80 6.49 17.78 -10.20
N GLY A 81 5.37 17.15 -10.49
CA GLY A 81 4.27 17.59 -11.34
C GLY A 81 4.08 16.67 -12.55
N ILE A 82 2.89 16.71 -13.14
CA ILE A 82 2.48 15.81 -14.22
C ILE A 82 3.42 15.81 -15.44
N ALA A 83 4.01 16.98 -15.75
CA ALA A 83 4.95 17.13 -16.87
C ALA A 83 6.41 16.80 -16.49
N ASN A 84 6.69 16.52 -15.24
CA ASN A 84 8.03 16.23 -14.73
C ASN A 84 8.02 14.92 -13.94
N ARG A 85 7.88 13.84 -14.69
CA ARG A 85 7.84 12.45 -14.20
C ARG A 85 8.99 11.67 -14.81
N THR A 86 9.74 10.96 -14.01
CA THR A 86 10.91 10.20 -14.43
C THR A 86 10.89 8.81 -13.82
N ALA A 87 10.93 7.79 -14.68
CA ALA A 87 11.13 6.41 -14.25
C ALA A 87 12.54 6.24 -13.69
N ARG A 88 12.65 5.51 -12.58
CA ARG A 88 13.93 5.21 -11.95
C ARG A 88 14.54 3.95 -12.56
N GLU A 89 15.84 3.92 -12.68
CA GLU A 89 16.59 2.71 -13.07
C GLU A 89 16.52 1.65 -11.96
N ASP A 90 16.58 2.09 -10.70
CA ASP A 90 16.41 1.24 -9.52
C ASP A 90 15.01 1.38 -8.95
N ASN A 91 14.25 0.30 -8.98
CA ASN A 91 12.90 0.23 -8.43
C ASN A 91 12.86 0.21 -6.88
N ALA A 92 13.98 0.36 -6.18
CA ALA A 92 14.06 0.30 -4.72
C ALA A 92 13.36 -0.96 -4.11
N GLY A 93 13.44 -2.08 -4.81
CA GLY A 93 12.77 -3.33 -4.44
C GLY A 93 11.26 -3.35 -4.66
N LEU A 94 10.70 -2.38 -5.39
CA LEU A 94 9.30 -2.39 -5.80
C LEU A 94 9.07 -3.51 -6.83
N THR A 95 8.06 -4.33 -6.57
CA THR A 95 7.58 -5.38 -7.49
C THR A 95 6.06 -5.32 -7.56
N GLY A 96 5.51 -5.75 -8.69
CA GLY A 96 4.07 -5.80 -8.90
C GLY A 96 3.68 -7.05 -9.67
N LYS A 97 2.45 -7.51 -9.41
CA LYS A 97 1.84 -8.62 -10.13
C LYS A 97 0.35 -8.37 -10.29
N GLY A 98 -0.11 -8.41 -11.54
CA GLY A 98 -1.51 -8.25 -11.90
C GLY A 98 -2.18 -9.56 -12.29
N SER A 99 -3.48 -9.62 -12.11
CA SER A 99 -4.36 -10.66 -12.65
C SER A 99 -5.71 -10.06 -13.00
N TYR A 100 -6.23 -10.46 -14.16
CA TYR A 100 -7.56 -10.08 -14.61
C TYR A 100 -8.48 -11.29 -14.63
N LYS A 101 -9.63 -11.17 -13.99
CA LYS A 101 -10.64 -12.21 -13.99
C LYS A 101 -12.03 -11.63 -13.79
N ASP A 102 -12.98 -12.10 -14.59
CA ASP A 102 -14.41 -11.78 -14.46
C ASP A 102 -14.71 -10.27 -14.42
N GLY A 103 -14.03 -9.48 -15.28
CA GLY A 103 -14.24 -8.03 -15.35
C GLY A 103 -13.56 -7.24 -14.23
N THR A 104 -12.55 -7.82 -13.57
CA THR A 104 -11.87 -7.19 -12.43
C THR A 104 -10.38 -7.40 -12.51
N TRP A 105 -9.63 -6.32 -12.42
CA TRP A 105 -8.19 -6.33 -12.18
C TRP A 105 -7.88 -6.47 -10.69
N ARG A 106 -6.86 -7.26 -10.38
CA ARG A 106 -6.25 -7.39 -9.04
C ARG A 106 -4.76 -7.27 -9.18
N VAL A 107 -4.20 -6.24 -8.58
CA VAL A 107 -2.78 -5.95 -8.63
C VAL A 107 -2.22 -5.90 -7.21
N VAL A 108 -1.11 -6.63 -6.99
CA VAL A 108 -0.37 -6.59 -5.73
C VAL A 108 0.95 -5.89 -5.97
N LEU A 109 1.16 -4.77 -5.29
CA LEU A 109 2.42 -4.03 -5.26
C LEU A 109 3.14 -4.29 -3.95
N THR A 110 4.44 -4.60 -4.02
CA THR A 110 5.26 -4.90 -2.84
C THR A 110 6.56 -4.12 -2.90
N ARG A 111 6.91 -3.48 -1.79
CA ARG A 111 8.21 -2.81 -1.59
C ARG A 111 8.61 -2.95 -0.13
N PRO A 112 9.90 -3.02 0.22
CA PRO A 112 10.38 -2.87 1.58
C PRO A 112 9.87 -1.58 2.23
N LEU A 113 9.58 -1.61 3.54
CA LEU A 113 9.15 -0.41 4.26
C LEU A 113 10.23 0.65 4.33
N LYS A 114 11.49 0.23 4.35
CA LYS A 114 12.68 1.08 4.28
C LYS A 114 13.48 0.74 3.04
N THR A 115 14.05 1.75 2.41
CA THR A 115 14.94 1.64 1.25
C THR A 115 16.27 2.31 1.55
N ALA A 116 17.26 2.12 0.68
CA ALA A 116 18.57 2.72 0.83
C ALA A 116 18.55 4.24 0.60
N ASP A 117 17.68 4.73 -0.29
CA ASP A 117 17.52 6.15 -0.59
C ASP A 117 16.49 6.81 0.34
N ALA A 118 16.92 7.15 1.55
CA ALA A 118 16.03 7.82 2.51
C ALA A 118 15.71 9.28 2.13
N GLU A 119 16.41 9.84 1.16
CA GLU A 119 16.19 11.21 0.72
C GLU A 119 15.05 11.33 -0.30
N ASN A 120 14.98 10.41 -1.25
CA ASN A 120 14.02 10.47 -2.35
C ASN A 120 12.89 9.45 -2.23
N ASP A 121 13.02 8.45 -1.35
CA ASP A 121 12.01 7.43 -1.14
C ASP A 121 11.27 7.61 0.17
N LEU A 122 9.95 7.49 0.11
CA LEU A 122 9.16 7.42 1.32
C LEU A 122 9.63 6.26 2.21
N GLN A 123 10.00 6.58 3.44
CA GLN A 123 10.31 5.62 4.49
C GLN A 123 9.07 5.37 5.34
N PHE A 124 8.47 4.19 5.21
CA PHE A 124 7.28 3.84 5.99
C PHE A 124 7.66 3.55 7.44
N GLU A 125 6.84 4.04 8.36
CA GLU A 125 7.00 3.83 9.80
C GLU A 125 5.68 3.33 10.39
N GLU A 126 5.77 2.30 11.24
CA GLU A 126 4.61 1.80 11.95
C GLU A 126 4.02 2.87 12.89
N GLY A 127 2.71 2.89 12.99
CA GLY A 127 1.99 3.88 13.80
C GLY A 127 1.79 5.25 13.14
N ARG A 128 2.34 5.48 11.95
CA ARG A 128 2.21 6.75 11.20
C ARG A 128 1.06 6.69 10.19
N PHE A 129 0.44 7.85 10.00
CA PHE A 129 -0.43 8.07 8.85
C PHE A 129 0.39 8.54 7.65
N VAL A 130 0.14 7.93 6.50
CA VAL A 130 0.82 8.23 5.24
C VAL A 130 -0.22 8.71 4.24
N PRO A 131 -0.05 9.90 3.62
CA PRO A 131 -0.90 10.32 2.51
C PRO A 131 -0.73 9.36 1.32
N VAL A 132 -1.83 9.02 0.67
CA VAL A 132 -1.86 8.16 -0.50
C VAL A 132 -2.89 8.68 -1.50
N ALA A 133 -2.56 8.64 -2.79
CA ALA A 133 -3.49 8.91 -3.89
C ALA A 133 -3.31 7.84 -4.97
N PHE A 134 -4.34 7.69 -5.80
CA PHE A 134 -4.39 6.64 -6.80
C PHE A 134 -4.64 7.23 -8.18
N PHE A 135 -4.06 6.61 -9.18
CA PHE A 135 -4.26 6.87 -10.60
C PHE A 135 -4.66 5.58 -11.28
N ALA A 136 -5.54 5.66 -12.26
CA ALA A 136 -5.91 4.52 -13.09
C ALA A 136 -6.04 4.95 -14.55
N TRP A 137 -5.60 4.09 -15.46
CA TRP A 137 -5.69 4.24 -16.90
C TRP A 137 -6.50 3.08 -17.46
N ASP A 138 -7.58 3.38 -18.15
CA ASP A 138 -8.39 2.43 -18.91
C ASP A 138 -7.86 2.39 -20.33
N GLY A 139 -7.13 1.34 -20.67
CA GLY A 139 -6.54 1.19 -21.99
C GLY A 139 -7.56 1.08 -23.10
N SER A 140 -8.76 0.54 -22.82
CA SER A 140 -9.85 0.48 -23.81
C SER A 140 -10.41 1.85 -24.17
N ASN A 141 -10.25 2.83 -23.30
CA ASN A 141 -10.61 4.23 -23.50
C ASN A 141 -9.44 5.07 -24.02
N SER A 142 -8.36 4.38 -24.44
CA SER A 142 -7.11 5.00 -24.93
C SER A 142 -6.50 5.97 -23.93
N GLU A 143 -6.68 5.68 -22.64
CA GLU A 143 -6.07 6.47 -21.58
C GLU A 143 -4.59 6.13 -21.47
N ALA A 144 -3.76 7.16 -21.59
CA ALA A 144 -2.32 7.08 -21.47
C ALA A 144 -1.77 8.43 -20.97
N ASP A 145 -0.57 8.42 -20.43
CA ASP A 145 0.15 9.59 -19.94
C ASP A 145 -0.69 10.51 -19.03
N THR A 146 -1.19 11.63 -19.56
CA THR A 146 -1.95 12.63 -18.82
C THR A 146 -3.46 12.40 -18.82
N ARG A 147 -3.94 11.45 -19.60
CA ARG A 147 -5.36 11.05 -19.63
C ARG A 147 -5.56 9.85 -18.69
N HIS A 148 -6.06 10.11 -17.49
CA HIS A 148 -6.25 9.11 -16.45
C HIS A 148 -7.30 9.55 -15.43
N ALA A 149 -7.87 8.59 -14.74
CA ALA A 149 -8.63 8.84 -13.52
C ALA A 149 -7.69 9.09 -12.34
N ILE A 150 -8.09 9.98 -11.42
CA ILE A 150 -7.28 10.33 -10.25
C ILE A 150 -8.15 10.52 -9.02
N THR A 151 -7.60 10.16 -7.85
CA THR A 151 -8.18 10.51 -6.57
C THR A 151 -7.51 11.73 -5.96
N THR A 152 -8.18 12.37 -5.00
CA THR A 152 -7.49 13.24 -4.04
C THR A 152 -6.70 12.40 -3.03
N TRP A 153 -5.99 13.07 -2.10
CA TRP A 153 -5.25 12.41 -1.05
C TRP A 153 -6.17 11.75 0.00
N TYR A 154 -5.91 10.47 0.28
CA TYR A 154 -6.40 9.73 1.43
C TYR A 154 -5.30 9.55 2.47
N TRP A 155 -5.62 8.90 3.58
CA TRP A 155 -4.68 8.59 4.64
C TRP A 155 -4.64 7.08 4.89
N LEU A 156 -3.44 6.52 4.80
CA LEU A 156 -3.17 5.13 5.14
C LEU A 156 -2.52 5.07 6.52
N LEU A 157 -3.14 4.37 7.46
CA LEU A 157 -2.52 4.09 8.75
C LEU A 157 -1.65 2.84 8.66
N MET A 158 -0.35 3.01 8.90
CA MET A 158 0.60 1.91 9.01
C MET A 158 0.46 1.25 10.39
N LYS A 159 -0.49 0.31 10.53
CA LYS A 159 -0.71 -0.36 11.81
C LYS A 159 0.53 -1.17 12.21
N PRO A 160 1.00 -1.05 13.48
CA PRO A 160 2.00 -1.96 14.01
C PRO A 160 1.52 -3.42 13.94
N ALA A 161 2.44 -4.34 13.81
CA ALA A 161 2.13 -5.76 13.96
C ALA A 161 1.46 -6.00 15.32
N ALA A 162 0.44 -6.86 15.34
CA ALA A 162 -0.26 -7.19 16.57
C ALA A 162 0.73 -7.78 17.58
N ASN A 163 0.93 -7.09 18.69
CA ASN A 163 1.79 -7.55 19.77
C ASN A 163 0.96 -8.28 20.84
N ALA A 164 1.16 -9.58 20.95
CA ALA A 164 0.48 -10.40 21.95
C ALA A 164 1.07 -10.29 23.38
N THR A 165 2.23 -9.65 23.54
CA THR A 165 2.94 -9.53 24.82
C THR A 165 2.07 -8.93 25.93
N PRO A 166 1.32 -7.84 25.74
CA PRO A 166 0.48 -7.28 26.82
C PRO A 166 -0.61 -8.25 27.28
N MET A 167 -1.17 -9.03 26.39
CA MET A 167 -2.19 -10.02 26.70
C MET A 167 -1.58 -11.20 27.49
N LEU A 168 -0.41 -11.70 27.07
CA LEU A 168 0.29 -12.78 27.75
C LEU A 168 0.76 -12.37 29.13
N THR A 169 1.29 -11.17 29.30
CA THR A 169 1.68 -10.63 30.61
C THR A 169 0.48 -10.45 31.51
N GLY A 170 -0.66 -9.97 31.01
CA GLY A 170 -1.90 -9.86 31.77
C GLY A 170 -2.41 -11.22 32.27
N ILE A 171 -2.39 -12.25 31.43
CA ILE A 171 -2.76 -13.61 31.81
C ILE A 171 -1.78 -14.16 32.89
N ALA A 172 -0.48 -13.96 32.72
CA ALA A 172 0.52 -14.44 33.68
C ALA A 172 0.33 -13.78 35.06
N VAL A 173 0.07 -12.46 35.11
CA VAL A 173 -0.21 -11.73 36.36
C VAL A 173 -1.51 -12.22 36.99
N ALA A 174 -2.56 -12.45 36.22
CA ALA A 174 -3.82 -12.96 36.73
C ALA A 174 -3.65 -14.39 37.39
N LEU A 175 -2.90 -15.27 36.73
CA LEU A 175 -2.60 -16.60 37.24
C LEU A 175 -1.76 -16.54 38.53
N LEU A 176 -0.78 -15.63 38.61
CA LEU A 176 0.00 -15.42 39.83
C LEU A 176 -0.88 -14.95 40.98
N ILE A 177 -1.73 -13.97 40.78
CA ILE A 177 -2.67 -13.49 41.81
C ILE A 177 -3.61 -14.59 42.25
N PHE A 178 -4.17 -15.33 41.30
CA PHE A 178 -5.05 -16.45 41.59
C PHE A 178 -4.33 -17.53 42.41
N GLY A 179 -3.11 -17.90 42.04
CA GLY A 179 -2.28 -18.83 42.79
C GLY A 179 -1.99 -18.39 44.24
N LEU A 180 -1.68 -17.10 44.43
CA LEU A 180 -1.48 -16.52 45.76
C LEU A 180 -2.76 -16.54 46.62
N LEU A 181 -3.90 -16.22 46.01
CA LEU A 181 -5.18 -16.27 46.73
C LEU A 181 -5.56 -17.70 47.18
N VAL A 182 -5.36 -18.67 46.28
CA VAL A 182 -5.57 -20.11 46.64
C VAL A 182 -4.63 -20.54 47.73
N TRP A 183 -3.34 -20.21 47.65
CA TRP A 183 -2.35 -20.54 48.69
C TRP A 183 -2.70 -19.89 50.01
N TRP A 184 -3.05 -18.60 50.03
CA TRP A 184 -3.46 -17.88 51.24
C TRP A 184 -4.73 -18.48 51.86
N GLY A 185 -5.75 -18.79 51.04
CA GLY A 185 -6.99 -19.43 51.51
C GLY A 185 -6.75 -20.78 52.15
N ARG A 186 -5.88 -21.59 51.55
CA ARG A 186 -5.49 -22.90 52.14
C ARG A 186 -4.74 -22.77 53.47
N ASN A 187 -3.82 -21.82 53.56
CA ASN A 187 -3.07 -21.59 54.84
C ASN A 187 -3.99 -21.01 55.91
N ALA A 188 -4.91 -20.09 55.54
CA ALA A 188 -5.88 -19.55 56.49
C ALA A 188 -6.87 -20.61 57.01
N ALA A 189 -7.22 -21.61 56.22
CA ALA A 189 -8.03 -22.74 56.63
C ALA A 189 -7.29 -23.67 57.57
N ALA A 190 -6.01 -24.02 57.25
CA ALA A 190 -5.15 -24.86 58.09
C ALA A 190 -4.93 -24.25 59.48
N ASN A 191 -4.66 -22.94 59.58
CA ASN A 191 -4.47 -22.25 60.86
C ASN A 191 -5.74 -22.16 61.73
N LYS A 192 -6.93 -22.34 61.16
CA LYS A 192 -8.18 -22.42 61.93
C LYS A 192 -8.45 -23.80 62.55
N GLU A 193 -7.87 -24.84 61.97
CA GLU A 193 -7.96 -26.20 62.49
C GLU A 193 -6.97 -26.44 63.67
N GLU A 194 -5.88 -25.67 63.75
CA GLU A 194 -4.88 -25.79 64.85
C GLU A 194 -5.23 -24.97 66.11
N ASN A 195 -6.15 -24.03 66.03
CA ASN A 195 -6.64 -23.20 67.17
C ASN A 195 -8.18 -23.21 67.20
N PRO A 196 -8.79 -24.27 67.85
CA PRO A 196 -10.24 -24.35 68.03
C PRO A 196 -10.80 -23.32 69.04
#